data_984e4acd6b17e041590665c297491390
#
_entry.id   984e4acd6b17e041590665c297491390
#
_cell.length_a   1.000
_cell.length_b   1.000
_cell.length_c   1.000
_cell.angle_alpha   90.00
_cell.angle_beta   90.00
_cell.angle_gamma   90.00
#
_symmetry.space_group_name_H-M   'P 1'
#
loop_
_entity.id
_entity.type
_entity.pdbx_description
1 polymer ?
#
loop_
_entity_poly.entity_id
_entity_poly.type
_entity_poly.pdbx_seq_one_letter_code
_entity_poly.pdbx_strand_id
1 'polypeptide(L)'
;MDSKLVVSPSPHVHSGESTRRLMFNVVLALMPAFAVSLYYFGIGALFVTLLSILSCVLFEYLIQKFILKVQPTITDGSAIVTGLLFAFNVPSNLPWYIVVTGSLFAIGVAKMSFGGLGSNPFNPALAARVFMLISFPVQMTSWPLPIESRLKYIDAVTGPTPLAILKEGLKKGDTISQIADQIPSHLQLFMGVMGGSLGEISALALLIGFAWLLYKKVITWRIPISIFATIFVFTGILWLINPEQNADPIFHLVTGGVMIGAIYMATDYVTSPMHPKGMLIFGLGIGLLTVIIRVWGAYPEGVSFAILIMNAFVPLINRYVKPKRFGEEVKRNG
;
A
#
# COMPACT_ATOMS: atom_id res chain seq x y z
N MET A 1 0.53 26.95 52.08
CA MET A 1 0.19 25.95 51.05
C MET A 1 1.43 25.74 50.19
N ASP A 2 2.17 24.68 50.45
CA ASP A 2 3.32 24.34 49.65
C ASP A 2 2.89 23.92 48.25
N SER A 3 3.09 24.79 47.27
CA SER A 3 2.88 24.45 45.85
C SER A 3 3.97 23.46 45.44
N LYS A 4 3.64 22.18 45.47
CA LYS A 4 4.53 21.15 44.94
C LYS A 4 4.73 21.42 43.47
N LEU A 5 5.96 21.74 43.09
CA LEU A 5 6.36 21.82 41.68
C LEU A 5 6.23 20.42 41.05
N VAL A 6 5.34 20.29 40.08
CA VAL A 6 5.17 19.06 39.31
C VAL A 6 6.18 19.09 38.16
N VAL A 7 7.18 18.24 38.21
CA VAL A 7 8.11 18.05 37.09
C VAL A 7 7.52 16.96 36.17
N SER A 8 7.11 17.34 34.97
CA SER A 8 6.66 16.38 33.95
C SER A 8 7.82 16.08 32.97
N PRO A 9 7.98 14.82 32.53
CA PRO A 9 8.96 14.50 31.49
C PRO A 9 8.56 15.14 30.16
N SER A 10 9.54 15.44 29.32
CA SER A 10 9.27 15.90 27.95
C SER A 10 8.65 14.77 27.08
N PRO A 11 7.76 15.11 26.12
CA PRO A 11 7.44 16.46 25.65
C PRO A 11 6.40 17.17 26.52
N HIS A 12 6.61 18.46 26.77
CA HIS A 12 5.70 19.28 27.56
C HIS A 12 4.53 19.84 26.74
N VAL A 13 4.61 19.77 25.41
CA VAL A 13 3.55 20.21 24.48
C VAL A 13 2.83 19.00 23.93
N HIS A 14 1.53 18.90 24.19
CA HIS A 14 0.67 17.86 23.67
C HIS A 14 -0.15 18.41 22.50
N SER A 15 -0.12 17.74 21.34
CA SER A 15 -1.04 18.03 20.24
C SER A 15 -2.40 17.40 20.55
N GLY A 16 -3.49 18.01 20.06
CA GLY A 16 -4.83 17.41 20.14
C GLY A 16 -5.04 16.19 19.24
N GLU A 17 -3.98 15.74 18.54
CA GLU A 17 -4.03 14.56 17.66
C GLU A 17 -3.77 13.30 18.48
N SER A 18 -4.63 12.28 18.25
CA SER A 18 -4.48 10.95 18.84
C SER A 18 -4.25 9.92 17.76
N THR A 19 -3.55 8.83 18.10
CA THR A 19 -3.34 7.68 17.18
C THR A 19 -4.68 7.19 16.61
N ARG A 20 -5.70 7.09 17.45
CA ARG A 20 -7.05 6.71 17.04
C ARG A 20 -7.58 7.64 15.93
N ARG A 21 -7.48 8.95 16.12
CA ARG A 21 -7.96 9.94 15.14
C ARG A 21 -7.23 9.82 13.80
N LEU A 22 -5.92 9.62 13.83
CA LEU A 22 -5.11 9.41 12.64
C LEU A 22 -5.52 8.14 11.89
N MET A 23 -5.65 7.00 12.58
CA MET A 23 -6.07 5.73 11.99
C MET A 23 -7.46 5.80 11.37
N PHE A 24 -8.43 6.41 12.06
CA PHE A 24 -9.78 6.59 11.51
C PHE A 24 -9.83 7.54 10.31
N ASN A 25 -8.96 8.56 10.22
CA ASN A 25 -8.83 9.36 9.01
C ASN A 25 -8.33 8.55 7.81
N VAL A 26 -7.43 7.59 8.03
CA VAL A 26 -6.97 6.66 6.97
C VAL A 26 -8.12 5.75 6.53
N VAL A 27 -8.89 5.19 7.48
CA VAL A 27 -10.08 4.38 7.15
C VAL A 27 -11.06 5.20 6.32
N LEU A 28 -11.36 6.45 6.74
CA LEU A 28 -12.27 7.33 6.02
C LEU A 28 -11.77 7.66 4.60
N ALA A 29 -10.47 7.88 4.45
CA ALA A 29 -9.85 8.12 3.15
C ALA A 29 -9.93 6.92 2.19
N LEU A 30 -10.02 5.70 2.72
CA LEU A 30 -10.17 4.48 1.93
C LEU A 30 -11.65 4.16 1.57
N MET A 31 -12.64 4.84 2.19
CA MET A 31 -14.05 4.59 1.93
C MET A 31 -14.48 4.81 0.47
N PRO A 32 -14.03 5.84 -0.26
CA PRO A 32 -14.34 5.97 -1.67
C PRO A 32 -13.87 4.76 -2.51
N ALA A 33 -12.65 4.27 -2.25
CA ALA A 33 -12.13 3.09 -2.92
C ALA A 33 -12.90 1.83 -2.54
N PHE A 34 -13.34 1.70 -1.28
CA PHE A 34 -14.18 0.60 -0.84
C PHE A 34 -15.57 0.62 -1.52
N ALA A 35 -16.18 1.78 -1.66
CA ALA A 35 -17.46 1.92 -2.36
C ALA A 35 -17.37 1.50 -3.83
N VAL A 36 -16.29 1.91 -4.52
CA VAL A 36 -16.02 1.48 -5.90
C VAL A 36 -15.75 -0.02 -5.97
N SER A 37 -14.99 -0.57 -5.04
CA SER A 37 -14.74 -2.01 -4.93
C SER A 37 -16.02 -2.82 -4.73
N LEU A 38 -16.94 -2.35 -3.88
CA LEU A 38 -18.28 -2.94 -3.72
C LEU A 38 -19.12 -2.84 -4.99
N TYR A 39 -18.99 -1.73 -5.71
CA TYR A 39 -19.71 -1.57 -6.97
C TYR A 39 -19.26 -2.59 -8.03
N TYR A 40 -17.97 -2.85 -8.18
CA TYR A 40 -17.43 -3.75 -9.21
C TYR A 40 -17.43 -5.23 -8.81
N PHE A 41 -17.11 -5.56 -7.55
CA PHE A 41 -16.95 -6.95 -7.08
C PHE A 41 -18.02 -7.42 -6.09
N GLY A 42 -18.88 -6.54 -5.61
CA GLY A 42 -20.06 -6.87 -4.81
C GLY A 42 -19.76 -7.69 -3.55
N ILE A 43 -20.40 -8.88 -3.45
CA ILE A 43 -20.39 -9.72 -2.24
C ILE A 43 -18.98 -10.21 -1.89
N GLY A 44 -18.15 -10.54 -2.89
CA GLY A 44 -16.79 -10.99 -2.66
C GLY A 44 -15.93 -9.91 -1.97
N ALA A 45 -16.02 -8.65 -2.45
CA ALA A 45 -15.33 -7.53 -1.85
C ALA A 45 -15.76 -7.30 -0.40
N LEU A 46 -17.07 -7.34 -0.14
CA LEU A 46 -17.61 -7.18 1.22
C LEU A 46 -17.11 -8.27 2.15
N PHE A 47 -17.23 -9.53 1.71
CA PHE A 47 -16.85 -10.68 2.52
C PHE A 47 -15.35 -10.69 2.87
N VAL A 48 -14.47 -10.54 1.87
CA VAL A 48 -13.01 -10.53 2.08
C VAL A 48 -12.61 -9.37 2.98
N THR A 49 -13.17 -8.18 2.78
CA THR A 49 -12.85 -7.00 3.59
C THR A 49 -13.28 -7.16 5.05
N LEU A 50 -14.53 -7.58 5.28
CA LEU A 50 -15.03 -7.80 6.64
C LEU A 50 -14.26 -8.92 7.35
N LEU A 51 -14.02 -10.04 6.66
CA LEU A 51 -13.27 -11.17 7.24
C LEU A 51 -11.85 -10.76 7.60
N SER A 52 -11.17 -10.01 6.74
CA SER A 52 -9.81 -9.52 7.00
C SER A 52 -9.76 -8.59 8.21
N ILE A 53 -10.67 -7.61 8.29
CA ILE A 53 -10.73 -6.68 9.43
C ILE A 53 -11.03 -7.42 10.72
N LEU A 54 -12.06 -8.27 10.73
CA LEU A 54 -12.44 -9.03 11.92
C LEU A 54 -11.32 -9.97 12.39
N SER A 55 -10.67 -10.66 11.45
CA SER A 55 -9.53 -11.54 11.76
C SER A 55 -8.35 -10.76 12.33
N CYS A 56 -8.00 -9.60 11.74
CA CYS A 56 -6.91 -8.76 12.26
C CYS A 56 -7.19 -8.25 13.67
N VAL A 57 -8.40 -7.75 13.93
CA VAL A 57 -8.80 -7.28 15.28
C VAL A 57 -8.80 -8.43 16.28
N LEU A 58 -9.33 -9.58 15.89
CA LEU A 58 -9.36 -10.78 16.75
C LEU A 58 -7.95 -11.25 17.11
N PHE A 59 -7.06 -11.39 16.12
CA PHE A 59 -5.68 -11.82 16.37
C PHE A 59 -4.91 -10.81 17.22
N GLU A 60 -5.09 -9.53 16.99
CA GLU A 60 -4.47 -8.50 17.83
C GLU A 60 -4.91 -8.62 19.29
N TYR A 61 -6.21 -8.77 19.52
CA TYR A 61 -6.76 -8.99 20.86
C TYR A 61 -6.21 -10.25 21.52
N LEU A 62 -6.24 -11.38 20.80
CA LEU A 62 -5.78 -12.67 21.34
C LEU A 62 -4.28 -12.64 21.69
N ILE A 63 -3.46 -12.10 20.81
CA ILE A 63 -2.00 -12.02 21.01
C ILE A 63 -1.68 -11.10 22.19
N GLN A 64 -2.28 -9.89 22.24
CA GLN A 64 -2.05 -8.95 23.34
C GLN A 64 -2.49 -9.53 24.69
N LYS A 65 -3.68 -10.13 24.75
CA LYS A 65 -4.25 -10.63 26.00
C LYS A 65 -3.59 -11.91 26.50
N PHE A 66 -3.37 -12.90 25.63
CA PHE A 66 -2.95 -14.23 26.04
C PHE A 66 -1.46 -14.50 25.90
N ILE A 67 -0.79 -13.92 24.88
CA ILE A 67 0.63 -14.16 24.63
C ILE A 67 1.46 -13.07 25.30
N LEU A 68 1.20 -11.79 24.98
CA LEU A 68 1.99 -10.68 25.52
C LEU A 68 1.54 -10.25 26.93
N LYS A 69 0.32 -10.62 27.34
CA LYS A 69 -0.27 -10.29 28.65
C LYS A 69 -0.28 -8.78 28.94
N VAL A 70 -0.51 -7.97 27.91
CA VAL A 70 -0.66 -6.51 28.00
C VAL A 70 -2.13 -6.11 27.82
N GLN A 71 -2.45 -4.87 28.18
CA GLN A 71 -3.79 -4.34 27.92
C GLN A 71 -4.05 -4.23 26.41
N PRO A 72 -5.20 -4.75 25.92
CA PRO A 72 -5.53 -4.69 24.48
C PRO A 72 -5.69 -3.24 23.99
N THR A 73 -5.01 -2.90 22.90
CA THR A 73 -5.04 -1.57 22.27
C THR A 73 -5.92 -1.52 21.01
N ILE A 74 -6.82 -2.48 20.83
CA ILE A 74 -7.69 -2.60 19.64
C ILE A 74 -8.50 -1.35 19.29
N THR A 75 -8.73 -0.47 20.28
CA THR A 75 -9.49 0.78 20.11
C THR A 75 -8.73 1.87 19.38
N ASP A 76 -7.43 1.69 19.13
CA ASP A 76 -6.60 2.64 18.36
C ASP A 76 -6.90 2.61 16.85
N GLY A 77 -7.56 1.54 16.36
CA GLY A 77 -7.94 1.38 14.97
C GLY A 77 -6.83 0.85 14.05
N SER A 78 -5.64 0.59 14.57
CA SER A 78 -4.50 0.13 13.74
C SER A 78 -4.72 -1.25 13.12
N ALA A 79 -5.39 -2.18 13.84
CA ALA A 79 -5.76 -3.48 13.28
C ALA A 79 -6.80 -3.36 12.16
N ILE A 80 -7.72 -2.40 12.28
CA ILE A 80 -8.72 -2.12 11.23
C ILE A 80 -8.02 -1.63 9.96
N VAL A 81 -7.08 -0.68 10.08
CA VAL A 81 -6.29 -0.18 8.95
C VAL A 81 -5.48 -1.31 8.31
N THR A 82 -4.81 -2.14 9.11
CA THR A 82 -4.04 -3.28 8.61
C THR A 82 -4.92 -4.27 7.85
N GLY A 83 -6.09 -4.64 8.42
CA GLY A 83 -7.04 -5.54 7.78
C GLY A 83 -7.64 -4.98 6.50
N LEU A 84 -7.98 -3.67 6.48
CA LEU A 84 -8.52 -3.00 5.31
C LEU A 84 -7.46 -2.91 4.19
N LEU A 85 -6.24 -2.51 4.50
CA LEU A 85 -5.14 -2.45 3.54
C LEU A 85 -4.76 -3.85 3.02
N PHE A 86 -4.79 -4.88 3.87
CA PHE A 86 -4.55 -6.25 3.43
C PHE A 86 -5.65 -6.71 2.48
N ALA A 87 -6.93 -6.52 2.83
CA ALA A 87 -8.05 -6.85 1.96
C ALA A 87 -7.95 -6.16 0.59
N PHE A 88 -7.54 -4.89 0.57
CA PHE A 88 -7.37 -4.12 -0.66
C PHE A 88 -6.25 -4.61 -1.57
N ASN A 89 -5.36 -5.46 -1.06
CA ASN A 89 -4.24 -6.02 -1.80
C ASN A 89 -4.43 -7.47 -2.25
N VAL A 90 -5.61 -8.03 -2.04
CA VAL A 90 -5.93 -9.42 -2.40
C VAL A 90 -7.12 -9.49 -3.34
N PRO A 91 -7.30 -10.60 -4.08
CA PRO A 91 -8.47 -10.83 -4.94
C PRO A 91 -9.77 -10.93 -4.12
N SER A 92 -10.91 -10.51 -4.72
CA SER A 92 -12.22 -10.59 -4.08
C SER A 92 -12.78 -12.01 -3.94
N ASN A 93 -12.23 -12.98 -4.67
CA ASN A 93 -12.60 -14.40 -4.62
C ASN A 93 -11.65 -15.24 -3.75
N LEU A 94 -10.78 -14.59 -2.97
CA LEU A 94 -9.78 -15.31 -2.16
C LEU A 94 -10.46 -16.18 -1.11
N PRO A 95 -10.13 -17.50 -1.01
CA PRO A 95 -10.71 -18.40 -0.02
C PRO A 95 -10.53 -17.88 1.41
N TRP A 96 -11.55 -18.04 2.25
CA TRP A 96 -11.60 -17.49 3.60
C TRP A 96 -10.41 -17.90 4.48
N TYR A 97 -9.91 -19.13 4.35
CA TYR A 97 -8.78 -19.63 5.14
C TYR A 97 -7.46 -18.92 4.78
N ILE A 98 -7.28 -18.51 3.50
CA ILE A 98 -6.11 -17.72 3.07
C ILE A 98 -6.19 -16.31 3.63
N VAL A 99 -7.39 -15.70 3.65
CA VAL A 99 -7.60 -14.36 4.25
C VAL A 99 -7.28 -14.39 5.74
N VAL A 100 -7.76 -15.43 6.46
CA VAL A 100 -7.49 -15.61 7.89
C VAL A 100 -6.01 -15.84 8.16
N THR A 101 -5.35 -16.69 7.36
CA THR A 101 -3.90 -16.95 7.50
C THR A 101 -3.07 -15.70 7.22
N GLY A 102 -3.43 -14.93 6.17
CA GLY A 102 -2.77 -13.66 5.86
C GLY A 102 -2.95 -12.63 6.96
N SER A 103 -4.15 -12.53 7.55
CA SER A 103 -4.42 -11.65 8.69
C SER A 103 -3.62 -12.05 9.93
N LEU A 104 -3.49 -13.36 10.19
CA LEU A 104 -2.64 -13.87 11.25
C LEU A 104 -1.17 -13.52 11.04
N PHE A 105 -0.68 -13.66 9.81
CA PHE A 105 0.69 -13.26 9.47
C PHE A 105 0.92 -11.75 9.62
N ALA A 106 -0.02 -10.93 9.13
CA ALA A 106 0.06 -9.48 9.22
C ALA A 106 0.17 -9.01 10.68
N ILE A 107 -0.71 -9.51 11.53
CA ILE A 107 -0.76 -9.09 12.94
C ILE A 107 0.26 -9.85 13.79
N GLY A 108 0.30 -11.16 13.71
CA GLY A 108 1.17 -11.99 14.57
C GLY A 108 2.64 -11.83 14.25
N VAL A 109 3.00 -12.00 12.97
CA VAL A 109 4.40 -12.01 12.56
C VAL A 109 4.90 -10.60 12.22
N ALA A 110 4.18 -9.85 11.39
CA ALA A 110 4.71 -8.57 10.89
C ALA A 110 4.51 -7.39 11.85
N LYS A 111 3.58 -7.48 12.82
CA LYS A 111 3.29 -6.39 13.76
C LYS A 111 3.63 -6.75 15.21
N MET A 112 3.02 -7.78 15.78
CA MET A 112 3.10 -8.07 17.22
C MET A 112 4.43 -8.68 17.66
N SER A 113 5.11 -9.45 16.84
CA SER A 113 6.44 -10.01 17.17
C SER A 113 7.53 -8.96 17.35
N PHE A 114 7.33 -7.76 16.81
CA PHE A 114 8.25 -6.62 16.96
C PHE A 114 7.85 -5.66 18.11
N GLY A 115 6.76 -5.92 18.82
CA GLY A 115 6.29 -5.10 19.95
C GLY A 115 5.01 -4.30 19.67
N GLY A 116 4.35 -4.50 18.53
CA GLY A 116 3.09 -3.85 18.17
C GLY A 116 3.24 -2.55 17.38
N LEU A 117 2.23 -1.69 17.48
CA LEU A 117 2.21 -0.43 16.73
C LEU A 117 3.42 0.44 17.08
N GLY A 118 4.13 0.92 16.06
CA GLY A 118 5.28 1.80 16.21
C GLY A 118 6.63 1.08 16.18
N SER A 119 6.68 -0.25 16.28
CA SER A 119 7.92 -1.03 16.34
C SER A 119 8.15 -1.93 15.12
N ASN A 120 7.17 -2.06 14.23
CA ASN A 120 7.24 -2.91 13.05
C ASN A 120 8.22 -2.34 11.99
N PRO A 121 9.22 -3.14 11.52
CA PRO A 121 10.18 -2.68 10.51
C PRO A 121 9.58 -2.63 9.10
N PHE A 122 8.52 -3.40 8.84
CA PHE A 122 7.85 -3.52 7.55
C PHE A 122 6.37 -3.17 7.69
N ASN A 123 5.77 -2.70 6.60
CA ASN A 123 4.31 -2.53 6.54
C ASN A 123 3.63 -3.90 6.68
N PRO A 124 2.77 -4.12 7.72
CA PRO A 124 2.23 -5.43 8.02
C PRO A 124 1.31 -5.99 6.93
N ALA A 125 0.51 -5.14 6.30
CA ALA A 125 -0.41 -5.54 5.22
C ALA A 125 0.37 -5.99 3.98
N LEU A 126 1.45 -5.28 3.62
CA LEU A 126 2.31 -5.66 2.49
C LEU A 126 3.13 -6.92 2.79
N ALA A 127 3.65 -7.07 4.00
CA ALA A 127 4.35 -8.27 4.41
C ALA A 127 3.44 -9.51 4.27
N ALA A 128 2.19 -9.41 4.72
CA ALA A 128 1.20 -10.47 4.55
C ALA A 128 0.88 -10.73 3.07
N ARG A 129 0.67 -9.67 2.26
CA ARG A 129 0.42 -9.83 0.82
C ARG A 129 1.53 -10.61 0.13
N VAL A 130 2.78 -10.21 0.35
CA VAL A 130 3.93 -10.87 -0.28
C VAL A 130 4.09 -12.31 0.21
N PHE A 131 3.91 -12.55 1.52
CA PHE A 131 3.91 -13.90 2.07
C PHE A 131 2.83 -14.78 1.44
N MET A 132 1.59 -14.28 1.31
CA MET A 132 0.51 -15.02 0.66
C MET A 132 0.76 -15.25 -0.84
N LEU A 133 1.33 -14.26 -1.54
CA LEU A 133 1.67 -14.40 -2.97
C LEU A 133 2.69 -15.51 -3.21
N ILE A 134 3.65 -15.66 -2.32
CA ILE A 134 4.68 -16.71 -2.42
C ILE A 134 4.11 -18.08 -2.00
N SER A 135 3.26 -18.11 -0.96
CA SER A 135 2.73 -19.37 -0.40
C SER A 135 1.54 -19.91 -1.20
N PHE A 136 0.70 -19.03 -1.77
CA PHE A 136 -0.53 -19.37 -2.50
C PHE A 136 -0.60 -18.64 -3.85
N PRO A 137 0.38 -18.84 -4.75
CA PRO A 137 0.49 -18.03 -5.98
C PRO A 137 -0.75 -18.13 -6.87
N VAL A 138 -1.33 -19.31 -7.03
CA VAL A 138 -2.49 -19.53 -7.91
C VAL A 138 -3.70 -18.70 -7.44
N GLN A 139 -4.03 -18.78 -6.14
CA GLN A 139 -5.18 -18.05 -5.59
C GLN A 139 -4.94 -16.54 -5.54
N MET A 140 -3.69 -16.12 -5.30
CA MET A 140 -3.32 -14.70 -5.22
C MET A 140 -3.17 -14.01 -6.59
N THR A 141 -3.11 -14.77 -7.67
CA THR A 141 -3.05 -14.23 -9.05
C THR A 141 -4.33 -14.48 -9.84
N SER A 142 -5.36 -15.02 -9.20
CA SER A 142 -6.68 -15.26 -9.80
C SER A 142 -7.57 -14.03 -9.60
N TRP A 143 -7.63 -13.14 -10.59
CA TRP A 143 -8.30 -11.86 -10.49
C TRP A 143 -9.72 -11.92 -11.05
N PRO A 144 -10.77 -11.66 -10.25
CA PRO A 144 -12.15 -11.61 -10.73
C PRO A 144 -12.36 -10.46 -11.71
N LEU A 145 -13.16 -10.74 -12.75
CA LEU A 145 -13.59 -9.72 -13.68
C LEU A 145 -14.64 -8.80 -13.03
N PRO A 146 -14.51 -7.47 -13.20
CA PRO A 146 -15.47 -6.51 -12.65
C PRO A 146 -16.87 -6.73 -13.22
N ILE A 147 -17.91 -6.43 -12.43
CA ILE A 147 -19.33 -6.55 -12.76
C ILE A 147 -19.82 -7.99 -12.87
N GLU A 148 -19.18 -8.87 -13.66
CA GLU A 148 -19.60 -10.27 -13.84
C GLU A 148 -19.53 -11.10 -12.55
N SER A 149 -18.65 -10.71 -11.64
CA SER A 149 -18.39 -11.40 -10.38
C SER A 149 -19.20 -10.85 -9.20
N ARG A 150 -20.08 -9.86 -9.37
CA ARG A 150 -20.74 -9.13 -8.26
C ARG A 150 -21.52 -9.99 -7.28
N LEU A 151 -22.21 -11.01 -7.79
CA LEU A 151 -23.06 -11.91 -6.99
C LEU A 151 -22.38 -13.25 -6.68
N LYS A 152 -21.14 -13.42 -7.13
CA LYS A 152 -20.35 -14.65 -6.93
C LYS A 152 -19.17 -14.37 -6.02
N TYR A 153 -18.81 -15.34 -5.18
CA TYR A 153 -17.63 -15.25 -4.33
C TYR A 153 -16.52 -16.15 -4.89
N ILE A 154 -16.55 -17.47 -4.63
CA ILE A 154 -15.48 -18.39 -5.05
C ILE A 154 -15.56 -18.69 -6.56
N ASP A 155 -16.76 -18.84 -7.10
CA ASP A 155 -17.00 -19.17 -8.53
C ASP A 155 -17.01 -17.94 -9.44
N ALA A 156 -16.27 -16.91 -9.08
CA ALA A 156 -16.14 -15.69 -9.88
C ALA A 156 -15.38 -15.96 -11.17
N VAL A 157 -15.82 -15.38 -12.27
CA VAL A 157 -15.09 -15.43 -13.54
C VAL A 157 -13.82 -14.61 -13.40
N THR A 158 -12.67 -15.21 -13.69
CA THR A 158 -11.35 -14.57 -13.54
C THR A 158 -10.69 -14.29 -14.88
N GLY A 159 -9.89 -13.25 -14.92
CA GLY A 159 -9.11 -12.86 -16.09
C GLY A 159 -7.76 -12.27 -15.73
N PRO A 160 -6.86 -12.12 -16.71
CA PRO A 160 -5.55 -11.50 -16.48
C PRO A 160 -5.70 -10.00 -16.18
N THR A 161 -4.78 -9.45 -15.38
CA THR A 161 -4.69 -8.00 -15.18
C THR A 161 -4.09 -7.31 -16.42
N PRO A 162 -4.33 -6.00 -16.63
CA PRO A 162 -3.73 -5.27 -17.76
C PRO A 162 -2.21 -5.39 -17.82
N LEU A 163 -1.53 -5.41 -16.67
CA LEU A 163 -0.08 -5.64 -16.58
C LEU A 163 0.32 -7.07 -16.95
N ALA A 164 -0.51 -8.06 -16.63
CA ALA A 164 -0.25 -9.45 -17.01
C ALA A 164 -0.40 -9.62 -18.52
N ILE A 165 -1.47 -9.05 -19.12
CA ILE A 165 -1.69 -9.04 -20.58
C ILE A 165 -0.48 -8.44 -21.29
N LEU A 166 -0.03 -7.26 -20.85
CA LEU A 166 1.12 -6.58 -21.40
C LEU A 166 2.38 -7.47 -21.35
N LYS A 167 2.66 -8.00 -20.15
CA LYS A 167 3.89 -8.80 -19.91
C LYS A 167 3.91 -10.11 -20.68
N GLU A 168 2.77 -10.79 -20.78
CA GLU A 168 2.65 -12.04 -21.53
C GLU A 168 2.72 -11.82 -23.04
N GLY A 169 2.09 -10.76 -23.56
CA GLY A 169 2.17 -10.41 -24.97
C GLY A 169 3.59 -10.07 -25.39
N LEU A 170 4.28 -9.20 -24.64
CA LEU A 170 5.67 -8.86 -24.91
C LEU A 170 6.61 -10.08 -24.86
N LYS A 171 6.38 -11.04 -23.95
CA LYS A 171 7.13 -12.30 -23.91
C LYS A 171 6.89 -13.20 -25.12
N LYS A 172 5.70 -13.13 -25.73
CA LYS A 172 5.37 -13.85 -26.97
C LYS A 172 5.96 -13.18 -28.22
N GLY A 173 6.49 -11.96 -28.08
CA GLY A 173 7.05 -11.17 -29.17
C GLY A 173 6.05 -10.22 -29.83
N ASP A 174 4.85 -10.05 -29.22
CA ASP A 174 3.85 -9.11 -29.71
C ASP A 174 4.30 -7.65 -29.44
N THR A 175 3.90 -6.73 -30.30
CA THR A 175 4.14 -5.29 -30.10
C THR A 175 3.02 -4.67 -29.27
N ILE A 176 3.30 -3.51 -28.64
CA ILE A 176 2.29 -2.76 -27.85
C ILE A 176 1.04 -2.47 -28.68
N SER A 177 1.18 -2.14 -29.97
CA SER A 177 0.06 -1.89 -30.86
C SER A 177 -0.86 -3.09 -31.05
N GLN A 178 -0.32 -4.31 -31.07
CA GLN A 178 -1.09 -5.56 -31.19
C GLN A 178 -1.80 -5.94 -29.87
N ILE A 179 -1.21 -5.57 -28.74
CA ILE A 179 -1.76 -5.84 -27.40
C ILE A 179 -2.81 -4.78 -27.01
N ALA A 180 -2.72 -3.57 -27.56
CA ALA A 180 -3.54 -2.41 -27.17
C ALA A 180 -5.05 -2.70 -27.21
N ASP A 181 -5.52 -3.48 -28.17
CA ASP A 181 -6.94 -3.83 -28.29
C ASP A 181 -7.45 -4.73 -27.13
N GLN A 182 -6.54 -5.41 -26.43
CA GLN A 182 -6.88 -6.28 -25.29
C GLN A 182 -6.81 -5.53 -23.95
N ILE A 183 -6.25 -4.33 -23.93
CA ILE A 183 -6.08 -3.52 -22.72
C ILE A 183 -7.18 -2.44 -22.69
N PRO A 184 -7.86 -2.25 -21.54
CA PRO A 184 -8.82 -1.15 -21.40
C PRO A 184 -8.17 0.21 -21.63
N SER A 185 -8.92 1.18 -22.14
CA SER A 185 -8.46 2.55 -22.36
C SER A 185 -8.00 3.20 -21.03
N HIS A 186 -7.12 4.21 -21.09
CA HIS A 186 -6.62 4.93 -19.91
C HIS A 186 -7.74 5.48 -19.05
N LEU A 187 -8.84 5.94 -19.63
CA LEU A 187 -10.00 6.43 -18.89
C LEU A 187 -10.69 5.29 -18.12
N GLN A 188 -10.85 4.13 -18.75
CA GLN A 188 -11.41 2.95 -18.10
C GLN A 188 -10.53 2.46 -16.95
N LEU A 189 -9.21 2.41 -17.16
CA LEU A 189 -8.24 2.09 -16.09
C LEU A 189 -8.31 3.09 -14.94
N PHE A 190 -8.42 4.38 -15.23
CA PHE A 190 -8.53 5.44 -14.23
C PHE A 190 -9.83 5.34 -13.41
N MET A 191 -10.95 5.01 -14.07
CA MET A 191 -12.25 4.85 -13.43
C MET A 191 -12.39 3.50 -12.69
N GLY A 192 -11.65 2.46 -13.12
CA GLY A 192 -11.62 1.18 -12.42
C GLY A 192 -12.24 0.00 -13.17
N VAL A 193 -12.41 0.07 -14.47
CA VAL A 193 -12.94 -1.04 -15.29
C VAL A 193 -11.79 -1.98 -15.65
N MET A 194 -11.23 -2.67 -14.66
CA MET A 194 -10.14 -3.64 -14.87
C MET A 194 -10.18 -4.75 -13.81
N GLY A 195 -9.66 -5.93 -14.16
CA GLY A 195 -9.37 -6.98 -13.19
C GLY A 195 -8.15 -6.61 -12.34
N GLY A 196 -8.21 -6.88 -11.04
CA GLY A 196 -7.12 -6.55 -10.13
C GLY A 196 -7.49 -6.76 -8.66
N SER A 197 -6.64 -6.29 -7.77
CA SER A 197 -6.92 -6.31 -6.33
C SER A 197 -8.01 -5.31 -5.96
N LEU A 198 -8.72 -5.56 -4.85
CA LEU A 198 -9.87 -4.74 -4.43
C LEU A 198 -9.57 -3.24 -4.33
N GLY A 199 -8.37 -2.88 -3.91
CA GLY A 199 -7.99 -1.48 -3.67
C GLY A 199 -7.31 -0.79 -4.83
N GLU A 200 -6.90 -1.50 -5.89
CA GLU A 200 -6.18 -0.87 -7.00
C GLU A 200 -7.07 -0.45 -8.17
N ILE A 201 -8.34 -0.85 -8.13
CA ILE A 201 -9.24 -0.73 -9.26
C ILE A 201 -9.40 0.72 -9.72
N SER A 202 -9.74 1.65 -8.84
CA SER A 202 -10.01 3.03 -9.22
C SER A 202 -8.95 4.00 -8.71
N ALA A 203 -8.11 4.48 -9.62
CA ALA A 203 -7.16 5.54 -9.32
C ALA A 203 -7.86 6.83 -8.85
N LEU A 204 -9.03 7.15 -9.44
CA LEU A 204 -9.82 8.31 -9.04
C LEU A 204 -10.24 8.24 -7.57
N ALA A 205 -10.78 7.12 -7.12
CA ALA A 205 -11.25 6.94 -5.75
C ALA A 205 -10.09 7.04 -4.74
N LEU A 206 -8.91 6.50 -5.09
CA LEU A 206 -7.71 6.61 -4.27
C LEU A 206 -7.18 8.06 -4.21
N LEU A 207 -7.27 8.82 -5.30
CA LEU A 207 -6.87 10.24 -5.32
C LEU A 207 -7.82 11.12 -4.50
N ILE A 208 -9.13 10.81 -4.44
CA ILE A 208 -10.06 11.49 -3.54
C ILE A 208 -9.63 11.28 -2.08
N GLY A 209 -9.31 10.04 -1.70
CA GLY A 209 -8.78 9.75 -0.37
C GLY A 209 -7.41 10.39 -0.10
N PHE A 210 -6.53 10.48 -1.10
CA PHE A 210 -5.26 11.20 -1.01
C PHE A 210 -5.46 12.68 -0.70
N ALA A 211 -6.38 13.33 -1.41
CA ALA A 211 -6.72 14.73 -1.16
C ALA A 211 -7.24 14.94 0.28
N TRP A 212 -8.06 14.01 0.79
CA TRP A 212 -8.52 14.03 2.18
C TRP A 212 -7.37 13.93 3.18
N LEU A 213 -6.43 12.97 2.98
CA LEU A 213 -5.28 12.79 3.87
C LEU A 213 -4.34 14.00 3.87
N LEU A 214 -4.14 14.63 2.71
CA LEU A 214 -3.38 15.88 2.61
C LEU A 214 -4.09 17.06 3.32
N TYR A 215 -5.40 17.19 3.12
CA TYR A 215 -6.21 18.22 3.76
C TYR A 215 -6.18 18.10 5.29
N LYS A 216 -6.29 16.87 5.81
CA LYS A 216 -6.18 16.58 7.25
C LYS A 216 -4.73 16.58 7.76
N LYS A 217 -3.73 16.80 6.90
CA LYS A 217 -2.29 16.75 7.23
C LYS A 217 -1.87 15.41 7.86
N VAL A 218 -2.58 14.33 7.54
CA VAL A 218 -2.24 12.98 8.00
C VAL A 218 -0.99 12.48 7.31
N ILE A 219 -0.80 12.78 6.02
CA ILE A 219 0.39 12.42 5.26
C ILE A 219 1.00 13.64 4.58
N THR A 220 2.26 13.52 4.14
CA THR A 220 2.92 14.52 3.31
C THR A 220 2.95 14.08 1.84
N TRP A 221 2.92 15.03 0.92
CA TRP A 221 2.94 14.78 -0.52
C TRP A 221 4.27 14.21 -1.04
N ARG A 222 5.36 14.29 -0.25
CA ARG A 222 6.73 14.00 -0.69
C ARG A 222 6.93 12.58 -1.18
N ILE A 223 6.50 11.59 -0.41
CA ILE A 223 6.66 10.16 -0.77
C ILE A 223 5.83 9.82 -2.00
N PRO A 224 4.49 10.06 -2.04
CA PRO A 224 3.70 9.73 -3.21
C PRO A 224 4.19 10.40 -4.49
N ILE A 225 4.46 11.72 -4.45
CA ILE A 225 4.93 12.44 -5.65
C ILE A 225 6.30 11.95 -6.10
N SER A 226 7.22 11.65 -5.17
CA SER A 226 8.52 11.07 -5.54
C SER A 226 8.37 9.73 -6.25
N ILE A 227 7.48 8.85 -5.77
CA ILE A 227 7.20 7.56 -6.42
C ILE A 227 6.61 7.78 -7.82
N PHE A 228 5.56 8.59 -7.92
CA PHE A 228 4.90 8.86 -9.21
C PHE A 228 5.85 9.50 -10.23
N ALA A 229 6.61 10.51 -9.81
CA ALA A 229 7.57 11.18 -10.68
C ALA A 229 8.67 10.21 -11.16
N THR A 230 9.19 9.36 -10.28
CA THR A 230 10.21 8.39 -10.63
C THR A 230 9.70 7.35 -11.62
N ILE A 231 8.51 6.79 -11.38
CA ILE A 231 7.88 5.84 -12.30
C ILE A 231 7.62 6.53 -13.65
N PHE A 232 7.02 7.73 -13.65
CA PHE A 232 6.71 8.47 -14.86
C PHE A 232 7.94 8.77 -15.70
N VAL A 233 9.00 9.30 -15.07
CA VAL A 233 10.24 9.64 -15.78
C VAL A 233 10.94 8.38 -16.31
N PHE A 234 11.08 7.35 -15.48
CA PHE A 234 11.80 6.15 -15.87
C PHE A 234 11.07 5.39 -16.98
N THR A 235 9.76 5.16 -16.83
CA THR A 235 8.97 4.51 -17.90
C THR A 235 8.85 5.38 -19.13
N GLY A 236 8.82 6.71 -18.97
CA GLY A 236 8.86 7.67 -20.08
C GLY A 236 10.14 7.59 -20.91
N ILE A 237 11.29 7.46 -20.26
CA ILE A 237 12.58 7.24 -20.96
C ILE A 237 12.54 5.92 -21.73
N LEU A 238 12.06 4.84 -21.11
CA LEU A 238 11.97 3.53 -21.79
C LEU A 238 11.02 3.58 -22.98
N TRP A 239 9.88 4.25 -22.84
CA TRP A 239 8.90 4.44 -23.91
C TRP A 239 9.46 5.27 -25.06
N LEU A 240 10.20 6.36 -24.78
CA LEU A 240 10.85 7.17 -25.83
C LEU A 240 11.94 6.40 -26.58
N ILE A 241 12.65 5.47 -25.94
CA ILE A 241 13.68 4.65 -26.58
C ILE A 241 13.05 3.60 -27.51
N ASN A 242 11.99 2.92 -27.04
CA ASN A 242 11.31 1.88 -27.82
C ASN A 242 9.81 1.84 -27.50
N PRO A 243 8.97 2.63 -28.23
CA PRO A 243 7.53 2.69 -28.00
C PRO A 243 6.78 1.38 -28.29
N GLU A 244 7.36 0.51 -29.14
CA GLU A 244 6.73 -0.76 -29.51
C GLU A 244 6.87 -1.84 -28.43
N GLN A 245 7.87 -1.70 -27.55
CA GLN A 245 8.16 -2.68 -26.49
C GLN A 245 7.87 -2.16 -25.08
N ASN A 246 7.61 -0.88 -24.91
CA ASN A 246 7.34 -0.28 -23.61
C ASN A 246 6.01 0.45 -23.63
N ALA A 247 5.16 0.19 -22.63
CA ALA A 247 3.92 0.91 -22.47
C ALA A 247 4.18 2.36 -22.02
N ASP A 248 3.21 3.22 -22.25
CA ASP A 248 3.29 4.62 -21.87
C ASP A 248 3.35 4.84 -20.34
N PRO A 249 3.90 5.97 -19.88
CA PRO A 249 4.08 6.23 -18.45
C PRO A 249 2.76 6.29 -17.66
N ILE A 250 1.67 6.76 -18.28
CA ILE A 250 0.37 6.89 -17.62
C ILE A 250 -0.19 5.51 -17.30
N PHE A 251 -0.06 4.55 -18.23
CA PHE A 251 -0.45 3.17 -18.01
C PHE A 251 0.23 2.59 -16.76
N HIS A 252 1.54 2.82 -16.60
CA HIS A 252 2.28 2.34 -15.43
C HIS A 252 1.87 2.99 -14.11
N LEU A 253 1.37 4.23 -14.13
CA LEU A 253 0.89 4.93 -12.94
C LEU A 253 -0.49 4.43 -12.49
N VAL A 254 -1.41 4.17 -13.44
CA VAL A 254 -2.80 3.81 -13.11
C VAL A 254 -3.03 2.32 -12.92
N THR A 255 -2.02 1.47 -13.19
CA THR A 255 -2.12 0.02 -13.08
C THR A 255 -1.24 -0.58 -11.98
N GLY A 256 -1.63 -1.75 -11.47
CA GLY A 256 -0.80 -2.62 -10.64
C GLY A 256 -0.46 -2.07 -9.26
N GLY A 257 -1.40 -1.51 -8.56
CA GLY A 257 -1.27 -1.15 -7.15
C GLY A 257 -0.33 0.02 -6.85
N VAL A 258 0.15 0.77 -7.86
CA VAL A 258 1.03 1.94 -7.64
C VAL A 258 0.32 3.00 -6.81
N MET A 259 -0.94 3.31 -7.14
CA MET A 259 -1.70 4.34 -6.45
C MET A 259 -1.91 4.01 -4.97
N ILE A 260 -2.40 2.81 -4.66
CA ILE A 260 -2.62 2.41 -3.27
C ILE A 260 -1.29 2.26 -2.51
N GLY A 261 -0.27 1.69 -3.16
CA GLY A 261 1.06 1.53 -2.58
C GLY A 261 1.72 2.85 -2.23
N ALA A 262 1.73 3.81 -3.14
CA ALA A 262 2.35 5.11 -2.96
C ALA A 262 1.62 6.00 -1.94
N ILE A 263 0.28 5.99 -1.95
CA ILE A 263 -0.54 6.90 -1.13
C ILE A 263 -0.71 6.38 0.29
N TYR A 264 -1.02 5.08 0.46
CA TYR A 264 -1.48 4.55 1.75
C TYR A 264 -0.47 3.62 2.43
N MET A 265 0.43 2.98 1.67
CA MET A 265 1.33 1.97 2.22
C MET A 265 2.75 2.47 2.41
N ALA A 266 3.29 3.22 1.44
CA ALA A 266 4.62 3.82 1.55
C ALA A 266 4.65 5.02 2.50
N THR A 267 3.49 5.60 2.83
CA THR A 267 3.35 6.72 3.77
C THR A 267 3.08 6.30 5.21
N ASP A 268 3.16 5.02 5.52
CA ASP A 268 3.06 4.53 6.90
C ASP A 268 4.13 5.19 7.78
N TYR A 269 3.70 5.78 8.90
CA TYR A 269 4.57 6.54 9.80
C TYR A 269 5.73 5.74 10.37
N VAL A 270 5.49 4.46 10.63
CA VAL A 270 6.47 3.60 11.31
C VAL A 270 7.57 3.16 10.34
N THR A 271 7.20 2.88 9.10
CA THR A 271 8.07 2.23 8.11
C THR A 271 8.62 3.19 7.06
N SER A 272 8.39 4.51 7.21
CA SER A 272 8.89 5.55 6.31
C SER A 272 9.92 6.46 6.98
N PRO A 273 10.81 7.14 6.21
CA PRO A 273 11.79 8.06 6.76
C PRO A 273 11.16 9.31 7.37
N MET A 274 11.76 9.80 8.47
CA MET A 274 11.26 10.99 9.19
C MET A 274 11.62 12.31 8.48
N HIS A 275 12.80 12.39 7.85
CA HIS A 275 13.31 13.63 7.28
C HIS A 275 12.79 13.85 5.84
N PRO A 276 12.40 15.08 5.45
CA PRO A 276 11.87 15.38 4.12
C PRO A 276 12.75 14.91 2.94
N LYS A 277 14.06 15.07 3.02
CA LYS A 277 14.99 14.57 2.01
C LYS A 277 15.04 13.04 1.99
N GLY A 278 14.94 12.39 3.17
CA GLY A 278 14.87 10.95 3.29
C GLY A 278 13.60 10.38 2.63
N MET A 279 12.46 11.08 2.79
CA MET A 279 11.20 10.72 2.14
C MET A 279 11.31 10.73 0.60
N LEU A 280 12.01 11.71 0.02
CA LEU A 280 12.24 11.78 -1.42
C LEU A 280 13.14 10.64 -1.92
N ILE A 281 14.22 10.34 -1.20
CA ILE A 281 15.12 9.21 -1.52
C ILE A 281 14.38 7.88 -1.42
N PHE A 282 13.56 7.71 -0.38
CA PHE A 282 12.74 6.53 -0.18
C PHE A 282 11.74 6.34 -1.35
N GLY A 283 11.03 7.41 -1.72
CA GLY A 283 10.10 7.37 -2.84
C GLY A 283 10.78 7.09 -4.19
N LEU A 284 11.95 7.71 -4.43
CA LEU A 284 12.77 7.44 -5.61
C LEU A 284 13.18 5.95 -5.67
N GLY A 285 13.67 5.40 -4.55
CA GLY A 285 14.04 3.98 -4.50
C GLY A 285 12.86 3.05 -4.77
N ILE A 286 11.67 3.34 -4.21
CA ILE A 286 10.44 2.57 -4.48
C ILE A 286 10.09 2.64 -5.97
N GLY A 287 10.09 3.84 -6.55
CA GLY A 287 9.76 4.03 -7.97
C GLY A 287 10.71 3.27 -8.89
N LEU A 288 12.02 3.38 -8.67
CA LEU A 288 13.04 2.65 -9.45
C LEU A 288 12.85 1.14 -9.34
N LEU A 289 12.77 0.60 -8.14
CA LEU A 289 12.60 -0.84 -7.92
C LEU A 289 11.28 -1.35 -8.54
N THR A 290 10.21 -0.56 -8.45
CA THR A 290 8.93 -0.92 -9.07
C THR A 290 9.06 -1.10 -10.57
N VAL A 291 9.70 -0.16 -11.28
CA VAL A 291 9.88 -0.24 -12.73
C VAL A 291 10.82 -1.41 -13.09
N ILE A 292 11.92 -1.58 -12.36
CA ILE A 292 12.86 -2.69 -12.59
C ILE A 292 12.15 -4.04 -12.47
N ILE A 293 11.35 -4.25 -11.42
CA ILE A 293 10.62 -5.50 -11.22
C ILE A 293 9.55 -5.70 -12.30
N ARG A 294 8.85 -4.65 -12.71
CA ARG A 294 7.81 -4.73 -13.75
C ARG A 294 8.38 -5.10 -15.11
N VAL A 295 9.46 -4.44 -15.53
CA VAL A 295 10.02 -4.60 -16.87
C VAL A 295 10.88 -5.86 -16.97
N TRP A 296 11.79 -6.06 -16.02
CA TRP A 296 12.78 -7.15 -16.09
C TRP A 296 12.52 -8.29 -15.08
N GLY A 297 11.72 -8.08 -14.05
CA GLY A 297 11.43 -9.10 -13.04
C GLY A 297 10.44 -10.18 -13.50
N ALA A 298 10.18 -11.18 -12.67
CA ALA A 298 9.22 -12.25 -12.93
C ALA A 298 7.77 -11.80 -12.73
N TYR A 299 7.52 -10.98 -11.72
CA TYR A 299 6.17 -10.54 -11.35
C TYR A 299 5.70 -9.33 -12.18
N PRO A 300 4.42 -9.27 -12.59
CA PRO A 300 3.88 -8.10 -13.27
C PRO A 300 3.74 -6.88 -12.34
N GLU A 301 3.52 -7.12 -11.05
CA GLU A 301 3.40 -6.10 -10.03
C GLU A 301 4.66 -6.06 -9.15
N GLY A 302 5.29 -4.88 -9.04
CA GLY A 302 6.54 -4.69 -8.29
C GLY A 302 6.44 -3.88 -7.01
N VAL A 303 5.35 -3.13 -6.84
CA VAL A 303 5.24 -2.09 -5.78
C VAL A 303 5.37 -2.66 -4.37
N SER A 304 4.72 -3.78 -4.10
CA SER A 304 4.73 -4.41 -2.77
C SER A 304 6.14 -4.84 -2.35
N PHE A 305 6.87 -5.46 -3.28
CA PHE A 305 8.27 -5.84 -3.06
C PHE A 305 9.17 -4.61 -2.91
N ALA A 306 8.97 -3.60 -3.77
CA ALA A 306 9.75 -2.36 -3.74
C ALA A 306 9.60 -1.64 -2.39
N ILE A 307 8.38 -1.51 -1.87
CA ILE A 307 8.13 -0.88 -0.57
C ILE A 307 8.79 -1.68 0.56
N LEU A 308 8.64 -3.02 0.59
CA LEU A 308 9.25 -3.84 1.64
C LEU A 308 10.78 -3.79 1.60
N ILE A 309 11.38 -3.82 0.42
CA ILE A 309 12.84 -3.66 0.28
C ILE A 309 13.26 -2.30 0.81
N MET A 310 12.58 -1.23 0.41
CA MET A 310 12.91 0.12 0.87
C MET A 310 12.63 0.33 2.35
N ASN A 311 11.64 -0.32 2.95
CA ASN A 311 11.42 -0.32 4.40
C ASN A 311 12.65 -0.83 5.15
N ALA A 312 13.33 -1.89 4.64
CA ALA A 312 14.57 -2.39 5.23
C ALA A 312 15.71 -1.35 5.18
N PHE A 313 15.70 -0.43 4.20
CA PHE A 313 16.69 0.64 4.09
C PHE A 313 16.35 1.90 4.89
N VAL A 314 15.14 2.02 5.46
CA VAL A 314 14.73 3.21 6.24
C VAL A 314 15.68 3.52 7.41
N PRO A 315 16.13 2.56 8.22
CA PRO A 315 17.11 2.83 9.28
C PRO A 315 18.42 3.43 8.74
N LEU A 316 18.87 2.96 7.57
CA LEU A 316 20.06 3.47 6.90
C LEU A 316 19.84 4.91 6.41
N ILE A 317 18.70 5.17 5.75
CA ILE A 317 18.32 6.52 5.29
C ILE A 317 18.27 7.49 6.47
N ASN A 318 17.64 7.12 7.58
CA ASN A 318 17.53 7.94 8.78
C ASN A 318 18.90 8.18 9.47
N ARG A 319 19.84 7.23 9.32
CA ARG A 319 21.21 7.40 9.86
C ARG A 319 22.02 8.46 9.09
N TYR A 320 21.89 8.49 7.77
CA TYR A 320 22.67 9.39 6.91
C TYR A 320 21.97 10.72 6.62
N VAL A 321 20.64 10.72 6.55
CA VAL A 321 19.85 11.92 6.27
C VAL A 321 19.24 12.46 7.57
N LYS A 322 20.06 13.14 8.37
CA LYS A 322 19.64 13.73 9.64
C LYS A 322 19.20 15.19 9.47
N PRO A 323 18.25 15.67 10.28
CA PRO A 323 17.99 17.10 10.41
C PRO A 323 19.21 17.80 10.99
N LYS A 324 19.43 19.07 10.64
CA LYS A 324 20.46 19.90 11.29
C LYS A 324 20.13 20.02 12.78
N ARG A 325 21.14 19.91 13.63
CA ARG A 325 20.96 20.08 15.08
C ARG A 325 20.61 21.54 15.38
N PHE A 326 19.78 21.74 16.40
CA PHE A 326 19.49 23.07 16.87
C PHE A 326 20.81 23.73 17.36
N GLY A 327 21.11 24.94 16.88
CA GLY A 327 22.35 25.65 17.19
C GLY A 327 23.57 25.35 16.28
N GLU A 328 23.47 24.46 15.31
CA GLU A 328 24.50 24.32 14.27
C GLU A 328 24.54 25.55 13.37
N GLU A 329 25.62 26.30 13.38
CA GLU A 329 25.85 27.41 12.47
C GLU A 329 25.89 26.90 11.03
N VAL A 330 25.11 27.55 10.16
CA VAL A 330 25.20 27.31 8.73
C VAL A 330 26.52 27.92 8.26
N LYS A 331 27.55 27.10 8.02
CA LYS A 331 28.68 27.57 7.22
C LYS A 331 28.14 28.09 5.90
N ARG A 332 28.00 29.41 5.80
CA ARG A 332 27.83 30.08 4.51
C ARG A 332 29.14 29.83 3.77
N ASN A 333 29.14 28.88 2.85
CA ASN A 333 30.17 28.83 1.82
C ASN A 333 30.04 30.13 1.04
N GLY A 334 31.03 31.03 1.24
CA GLY A 334 31.20 32.23 0.46
C GLY A 334 31.59 31.89 -0.98
#